data_4cabb5ddd3aadfb7de23764ef21d6fd2
#
_entry.id   4cabb5ddd3aadfb7de23764ef21d6fd2
#
_cell.length_a   1.000
_cell.length_b   1.000
_cell.length_c   1.000
_cell.angle_alpha   90.00
_cell.angle_beta   90.00
_cell.angle_gamma   90.00
#
_symmetry.space_group_name_H-M   'P 1'
#
loop_
_entity.id
_entity.type
_entity.pdbx_description
1 polymer ?
#
loop_
_entity_poly.entity_id
_entity_poly.type
_entity_poly.pdbx_seq_one_letter_code
_entity_poly.pdbx_strand_id
1 'polypeptide(L)'
;MIKQIKDTISKMEKDKKRLEIYRYLKEQWKCYPESSQMCVLIIQQMVSFLLELESPWAISENANEYQCYAAFLQEVLQYGIQYHSKSKMFLWQLCYYLAGISTYHFLYGKVIQLGSAKDLLNQLLDQADKLFPDSKLFQLIPLFQKADTSWKAKLQKSEVVSIRNEIAEWNLQANAVDQELLDLFDFPD
;
A
#
# COMPACT_ATOMS: atom_id res chain seq x y z
N MET A 1 -19.64 1.92 -1.27
CA MET A 1 -18.89 1.25 -2.36
C MET A 1 -17.64 0.54 -1.82
N ILE A 2 -16.56 1.23 -1.48
CA ILE A 2 -15.28 0.60 -1.03
C ILE A 2 -15.47 -0.36 0.13
N LYS A 3 -16.30 -0.04 1.13
CA LYS A 3 -16.63 -0.95 2.23
C LYS A 3 -17.18 -2.29 1.74
N GLN A 4 -18.13 -2.28 0.80
CA GLN A 4 -18.70 -3.52 0.25
C GLN A 4 -17.67 -4.35 -0.51
N ILE A 5 -16.75 -3.68 -1.24
CA ILE A 5 -15.65 -4.34 -1.94
C ILE A 5 -14.73 -5.04 -0.92
N LYS A 6 -14.30 -4.32 0.13
CA LYS A 6 -13.48 -4.88 1.23
C LYS A 6 -14.17 -6.06 1.93
N ASP A 7 -15.46 -5.95 2.23
CA ASP A 7 -16.23 -7.03 2.83
C ASP A 7 -16.29 -8.29 1.94
N THR A 8 -16.38 -8.09 0.62
CA THR A 8 -16.36 -9.19 -0.36
C THR A 8 -15.00 -9.85 -0.41
N ILE A 9 -13.93 -9.06 -0.48
CA ILE A 9 -12.54 -9.57 -0.48
C ILE A 9 -12.28 -10.37 0.81
N SER A 10 -12.61 -9.83 1.98
CA SER A 10 -12.39 -10.50 3.26
C SER A 10 -13.10 -11.86 3.38
N LYS A 11 -14.23 -12.04 2.70
CA LYS A 11 -14.88 -13.36 2.61
C LYS A 11 -14.10 -14.32 1.73
N MET A 12 -13.59 -13.84 0.58
CA MET A 12 -12.81 -14.65 -0.35
C MET A 12 -11.44 -15.03 0.24
N GLU A 13 -10.81 -14.15 1.05
CA GLU A 13 -9.53 -14.41 1.72
C GLU A 13 -9.63 -15.57 2.72
N LYS A 14 -10.73 -15.68 3.46
CA LYS A 14 -10.97 -16.82 4.34
C LYS A 14 -10.92 -18.16 3.62
N ASP A 15 -11.32 -18.18 2.36
CA ASP A 15 -11.30 -19.35 1.50
C ASP A 15 -9.99 -19.47 0.68
N LYS A 16 -9.01 -18.59 0.88
CA LYS A 16 -7.73 -18.52 0.14
C LYS A 16 -7.89 -18.41 -1.39
N LYS A 17 -8.86 -17.63 -1.85
CA LYS A 17 -9.25 -17.51 -3.26
C LYS A 17 -8.55 -16.35 -3.97
N ARG A 18 -7.21 -16.28 -3.94
CA ARG A 18 -6.43 -15.18 -4.52
C ARG A 18 -6.80 -14.84 -5.96
N LEU A 19 -6.93 -15.85 -6.81
CA LEU A 19 -7.25 -15.64 -8.23
C LEU A 19 -8.67 -15.07 -8.43
N GLU A 20 -9.63 -15.48 -7.59
CA GLU A 20 -10.98 -14.90 -7.61
C GLU A 20 -10.97 -13.43 -7.14
N ILE A 21 -10.22 -13.12 -6.07
CA ILE A 21 -10.03 -11.74 -5.59
C ILE A 21 -9.40 -10.88 -6.69
N TYR A 22 -8.33 -11.36 -7.33
CA TYR A 22 -7.69 -10.65 -8.45
C TYR A 22 -8.68 -10.34 -9.58
N ARG A 23 -9.46 -11.34 -10.02
CA ARG A 23 -10.46 -11.16 -11.08
C ARG A 23 -11.53 -10.14 -10.66
N TYR A 24 -12.01 -10.25 -9.43
CA TYR A 24 -12.99 -9.32 -8.88
C TYR A 24 -12.45 -7.89 -8.83
N LEU A 25 -11.24 -7.70 -8.30
CA LEU A 25 -10.61 -6.37 -8.25
C LEU A 25 -10.38 -5.77 -9.64
N LYS A 26 -10.03 -6.60 -10.61
CA LYS A 26 -9.85 -6.15 -12.00
C LYS A 26 -11.16 -5.65 -12.63
N GLU A 27 -12.29 -6.29 -12.33
CA GLU A 27 -13.61 -5.80 -12.76
C GLU A 27 -14.01 -4.52 -12.01
N GLN A 28 -13.76 -4.43 -10.70
CA GLN A 28 -14.02 -3.20 -9.95
C GLN A 28 -13.16 -2.04 -10.42
N TRP A 29 -11.90 -2.29 -10.80
CA TRP A 29 -11.01 -1.28 -11.35
C TRP A 29 -11.54 -0.64 -12.64
N LYS A 30 -12.11 -1.42 -13.53
CA LYS A 30 -12.76 -0.90 -14.76
C LYS A 30 -13.92 0.07 -14.46
N CYS A 31 -14.61 -0.13 -13.35
CA CYS A 31 -15.74 0.68 -12.94
C CYS A 31 -15.34 1.96 -12.18
N TYR A 32 -14.23 1.94 -11.47
CA TYR A 32 -13.87 2.99 -10.51
C TYR A 32 -12.38 3.40 -10.56
N PRO A 33 -11.79 3.63 -11.74
CA PRO A 33 -10.36 3.98 -11.83
C PRO A 33 -10.05 5.35 -11.21
N GLU A 34 -11.03 6.26 -11.13
CA GLU A 34 -10.91 7.59 -10.54
C GLU A 34 -10.87 7.57 -8.99
N SER A 35 -11.13 6.42 -8.35
CA SER A 35 -11.11 6.30 -6.90
C SER A 35 -9.70 6.03 -6.39
N SER A 36 -9.09 6.99 -5.71
CA SER A 36 -7.79 6.79 -5.05
C SER A 36 -7.83 5.69 -3.98
N GLN A 37 -8.98 5.53 -3.29
CA GLN A 37 -9.19 4.44 -2.34
C GLN A 37 -9.20 3.06 -3.02
N MET A 38 -9.80 2.97 -4.22
CA MET A 38 -9.77 1.74 -5.01
C MET A 38 -8.34 1.42 -5.48
N CYS A 39 -7.62 2.43 -5.94
CA CYS A 39 -6.23 2.31 -6.32
C CYS A 39 -5.38 1.74 -5.16
N VAL A 40 -5.49 2.34 -3.96
CA VAL A 40 -4.78 1.88 -2.76
C VAL A 40 -5.16 0.45 -2.38
N LEU A 41 -6.45 0.11 -2.38
CA LEU A 41 -6.94 -1.23 -2.07
C LEU A 41 -6.33 -2.29 -3.00
N ILE A 42 -6.27 -2.02 -4.30
CA ILE A 42 -5.66 -2.94 -5.27
C ILE A 42 -4.16 -3.09 -5.01
N ILE A 43 -3.46 -1.98 -4.76
CA ILE A 43 -2.03 -2.01 -4.46
C ILE A 43 -1.76 -2.90 -3.24
N GLN A 44 -2.50 -2.71 -2.14
CA GLN A 44 -2.38 -3.52 -0.93
C GLN A 44 -2.57 -5.01 -1.22
N GLN A 45 -3.64 -5.38 -1.92
CA GLN A 45 -3.93 -6.77 -2.24
C GLN A 45 -2.89 -7.40 -3.16
N MET A 46 -2.47 -6.68 -4.21
CA MET A 46 -1.46 -7.23 -5.14
C MET A 46 -0.09 -7.36 -4.47
N VAL A 47 0.29 -6.41 -3.61
CA VAL A 47 1.53 -6.50 -2.82
C VAL A 47 1.47 -7.70 -1.87
N SER A 48 0.36 -7.90 -1.14
CA SER A 48 0.18 -9.07 -0.27
C SER A 48 0.31 -10.39 -1.04
N PHE A 49 -0.34 -10.52 -2.19
CA PHE A 49 -0.27 -11.74 -3.01
C PHE A 49 1.13 -12.00 -3.56
N LEU A 50 1.84 -10.96 -3.97
CA LEU A 50 3.21 -11.08 -4.47
C LEU A 50 4.18 -11.48 -3.35
N LEU A 51 4.00 -10.96 -2.12
CA LEU A 51 4.79 -11.37 -0.96
C LEU A 51 4.57 -12.85 -0.61
N GLU A 52 3.34 -13.34 -0.65
CA GLU A 52 3.06 -14.75 -0.44
C GLU A 52 3.73 -15.67 -1.48
N LEU A 53 3.92 -15.16 -2.70
CA LEU A 53 4.53 -15.89 -3.82
C LEU A 53 6.05 -15.62 -3.96
N GLU A 54 6.68 -14.90 -3.04
CA GLU A 54 8.05 -14.39 -3.20
C GLU A 54 9.13 -15.49 -3.18
N SER A 55 8.87 -16.64 -2.57
CA SER A 55 9.87 -17.70 -2.58
C SER A 55 10.15 -18.21 -4.01
N PRO A 56 11.42 -18.47 -4.39
CA PRO A 56 11.74 -18.93 -5.73
C PRO A 56 10.94 -20.16 -6.16
N TRP A 57 10.63 -21.02 -5.21
CA TRP A 57 9.83 -22.24 -5.45
C TRP A 57 8.35 -21.88 -5.71
N ALA A 58 7.75 -21.01 -4.89
CA ALA A 58 6.37 -20.55 -5.09
C ALA A 58 6.21 -19.80 -6.41
N ILE A 59 7.20 -18.98 -6.82
CA ILE A 59 7.19 -18.29 -8.12
C ILE A 59 7.21 -19.30 -9.25
N SER A 60 8.03 -20.37 -9.18
CA SER A 60 8.11 -21.37 -10.25
C SER A 60 6.81 -22.15 -10.45
N GLU A 61 6.12 -22.48 -9.36
CA GLU A 61 4.83 -23.18 -9.41
C GLU A 61 3.66 -22.28 -9.83
N ASN A 62 3.70 -20.99 -9.48
CA ASN A 62 2.62 -20.04 -9.70
C ASN A 62 3.03 -18.90 -10.66
N ALA A 63 3.93 -19.16 -11.60
CA ALA A 63 4.51 -18.12 -12.46
C ALA A 63 3.47 -17.26 -13.20
N ASN A 64 2.37 -17.88 -13.66
CA ASN A 64 1.29 -17.16 -14.33
C ASN A 64 0.53 -16.22 -13.38
N GLU A 65 0.24 -16.68 -12.16
CA GLU A 65 -0.41 -15.82 -11.15
C GLU A 65 0.50 -14.65 -10.77
N TYR A 66 1.78 -14.93 -10.47
CA TYR A 66 2.76 -13.90 -10.15
C TYR A 66 2.84 -12.83 -11.25
N GLN A 67 2.92 -13.24 -12.52
CA GLN A 67 2.96 -12.30 -13.64
C GLN A 67 1.68 -11.49 -13.77
N CYS A 68 0.51 -12.10 -13.58
CA CYS A 68 -0.78 -11.39 -13.60
C CYS A 68 -0.87 -10.33 -12.50
N TYR A 69 -0.47 -10.68 -11.27
CA TYR A 69 -0.51 -9.74 -10.14
C TYR A 69 0.50 -8.61 -10.32
N ALA A 70 1.72 -8.91 -10.75
CA ALA A 70 2.75 -7.91 -11.01
C ALA A 70 2.35 -6.93 -12.13
N ALA A 71 1.81 -7.45 -13.24
CA ALA A 71 1.35 -6.62 -14.36
C ALA A 71 0.18 -5.71 -13.94
N PHE A 72 -0.78 -6.22 -13.17
CA PHE A 72 -1.91 -5.43 -12.70
C PHE A 72 -1.48 -4.39 -11.66
N LEU A 73 -0.58 -4.74 -10.76
CA LEU A 73 0.02 -3.78 -9.82
C LEU A 73 0.73 -2.65 -10.58
N GLN A 74 1.51 -2.98 -11.62
CA GLN A 74 2.18 -1.98 -12.46
C GLN A 74 1.19 -1.02 -13.13
N GLU A 75 0.13 -1.55 -13.74
CA GLU A 75 -0.94 -0.76 -14.36
C GLU A 75 -1.55 0.22 -13.36
N VAL A 76 -1.94 -0.26 -12.19
CA VAL A 76 -2.60 0.55 -11.15
C VAL A 76 -1.64 1.58 -10.55
N LEU A 77 -0.37 1.23 -10.33
CA LEU A 77 0.64 2.17 -9.85
C LEU A 77 0.90 3.29 -10.85
N GLN A 78 1.05 2.98 -12.14
CA GLN A 78 1.26 3.99 -13.18
C GLN A 78 0.08 4.95 -13.27
N TYR A 79 -1.14 4.41 -13.26
CA TYR A 79 -2.34 5.23 -13.22
C TYR A 79 -2.41 6.10 -11.97
N GLY A 80 -2.14 5.52 -10.80
CA GLY A 80 -2.17 6.24 -9.52
C GLY A 80 -1.15 7.38 -9.47
N ILE A 81 0.07 7.17 -9.95
CA ILE A 81 1.11 8.22 -10.04
C ILE A 81 0.63 9.35 -10.96
N GLN A 82 -0.01 9.03 -12.06
CA GLN A 82 -0.49 10.02 -13.01
C GLN A 82 -1.70 10.82 -12.51
N TYR A 83 -2.68 10.16 -11.88
CA TYR A 83 -3.99 10.75 -11.58
C TYR A 83 -4.29 10.94 -10.10
N HIS A 84 -3.63 10.18 -9.22
CA HIS A 84 -3.86 10.20 -7.75
C HIS A 84 -2.70 10.76 -6.94
N SER A 85 -1.70 11.34 -7.59
CA SER A 85 -0.51 11.89 -6.91
C SER A 85 -0.80 13.04 -5.93
N LYS A 86 -2.02 13.56 -5.90
CA LYS A 86 -2.50 14.55 -4.90
C LYS A 86 -3.32 13.90 -3.78
N SER A 87 -3.62 12.62 -3.85
CA SER A 87 -4.30 11.89 -2.76
C SER A 87 -3.31 11.56 -1.65
N LYS A 88 -3.57 12.06 -0.44
CA LYS A 88 -2.72 11.81 0.74
C LYS A 88 -2.53 10.32 1.00
N MET A 89 -3.62 9.56 0.97
CA MET A 89 -3.60 8.12 1.21
C MET A 89 -2.77 7.37 0.16
N PHE A 90 -2.97 7.67 -1.13
CA PHE A 90 -2.20 7.05 -2.21
C PHE A 90 -0.71 7.38 -2.10
N LEU A 91 -0.39 8.66 -1.93
CA LEU A 91 1.00 9.12 -1.85
C LEU A 91 1.73 8.52 -0.65
N TRP A 92 1.06 8.49 0.51
CA TRP A 92 1.63 7.87 1.70
C TRP A 92 1.87 6.37 1.54
N GLN A 93 0.88 5.64 1.01
CA GLN A 93 0.99 4.19 0.79
C GLN A 93 2.14 3.85 -0.17
N LEU A 94 2.29 4.63 -1.23
CA LEU A 94 3.40 4.45 -2.17
C LEU A 94 4.75 4.72 -1.49
N CYS A 95 4.87 5.82 -0.72
CA CYS A 95 6.08 6.12 0.05
C CYS A 95 6.39 5.00 1.06
N TYR A 96 5.38 4.46 1.74
CA TYR A 96 5.54 3.37 2.71
C TYR A 96 6.15 2.11 2.05
N TYR A 97 5.59 1.67 0.93
CA TYR A 97 6.14 0.51 0.21
C TYR A 97 7.54 0.78 -0.36
N LEU A 98 7.78 1.98 -0.87
CA LEU A 98 9.10 2.38 -1.36
C LEU A 98 10.14 2.49 -0.23
N ALA A 99 9.75 2.86 0.98
CA ALA A 99 10.64 2.91 2.14
C ALA A 99 11.02 1.52 2.64
N GLY A 100 10.11 0.54 2.56
CA GLY A 100 10.33 -0.85 2.96
C GLY A 100 11.09 -1.68 1.93
N ILE A 101 12.15 -1.13 1.31
CA ILE A 101 12.92 -1.74 0.22
C ILE A 101 13.28 -3.21 0.44
N SER A 102 13.72 -3.56 1.65
CA SER A 102 14.15 -4.93 1.95
C SER A 102 13.00 -5.93 1.90
N THR A 103 11.79 -5.48 2.18
CA THR A 103 10.57 -6.32 2.17
C THR A 103 9.87 -6.32 0.82
N TYR A 104 9.92 -5.19 0.11
CA TYR A 104 9.15 -5.00 -1.14
C TYR A 104 10.05 -4.85 -2.37
N HIS A 105 11.21 -5.52 -2.38
CA HIS A 105 12.22 -5.41 -3.46
C HIS A 105 11.68 -5.76 -4.86
N PHE A 106 10.65 -6.60 -4.96
CA PHE A 106 10.00 -6.94 -6.23
C PHE A 106 9.31 -5.74 -6.90
N LEU A 107 8.93 -4.71 -6.13
CA LEU A 107 8.37 -3.48 -6.69
C LEU A 107 9.39 -2.74 -7.58
N TYR A 108 10.69 -2.95 -7.36
CA TYR A 108 11.74 -2.19 -8.02
C TYR A 108 12.20 -2.76 -9.35
N GLY A 109 12.33 -4.06 -9.45
CA GLY A 109 12.95 -4.67 -10.63
C GLY A 109 11.96 -4.96 -11.75
N LYS A 110 10.69 -5.17 -11.41
CA LYS A 110 9.67 -5.65 -12.36
C LYS A 110 8.45 -4.75 -12.47
N VAL A 111 8.13 -3.98 -11.44
CA VAL A 111 6.89 -3.21 -11.37
C VAL A 111 7.13 -1.71 -11.54
N ILE A 112 8.18 -1.16 -10.94
CA ILE A 112 8.50 0.27 -11.02
C ILE A 112 9.73 0.48 -11.89
N GLN A 113 9.55 0.65 -13.19
CA GLN A 113 10.62 0.99 -14.14
C GLN A 113 10.94 2.50 -14.15
N LEU A 114 10.71 3.21 -13.08
CA LEU A 114 10.78 4.68 -12.99
C LEU A 114 12.12 5.20 -12.42
N GLY A 115 13.23 4.54 -12.73
CA GLY A 115 14.54 4.95 -12.20
C GLY A 115 14.89 4.26 -10.87
N SER A 116 15.77 4.87 -10.06
CA SER A 116 16.07 4.29 -8.76
C SER A 116 14.90 4.54 -7.79
N ALA A 117 14.56 3.55 -7.02
CA ALA A 117 13.53 3.62 -6.01
C ALA A 117 13.75 4.73 -4.99
N LYS A 118 15.02 4.98 -4.66
CA LYS A 118 15.41 6.06 -3.77
C LYS A 118 15.08 7.42 -4.35
N ASP A 119 15.33 7.61 -5.64
CA ASP A 119 15.05 8.89 -6.31
C ASP A 119 13.56 9.12 -6.42
N LEU A 120 12.78 8.07 -6.75
CA LEU A 120 11.33 8.15 -6.77
C LEU A 120 10.78 8.47 -5.37
N LEU A 121 11.24 7.78 -4.33
CA LEU A 121 10.80 8.06 -2.96
C LEU A 121 11.12 9.50 -2.55
N ASN A 122 12.31 10.01 -2.84
CA ASN A 122 12.67 11.40 -2.55
C ASN A 122 11.74 12.38 -3.27
N GLN A 123 11.46 12.16 -4.57
CA GLN A 123 10.53 12.99 -5.34
C GLN A 123 9.12 12.99 -4.74
N LEU A 124 8.63 11.82 -4.30
CA LEU A 124 7.30 11.69 -3.68
C LEU A 124 7.25 12.36 -2.30
N LEU A 125 8.31 12.27 -1.52
CA LEU A 125 8.41 12.97 -0.22
C LEU A 125 8.46 14.49 -0.41
N ASP A 126 9.23 14.99 -1.38
CA ASP A 126 9.26 16.42 -1.72
C ASP A 126 7.88 16.92 -2.19
N GLN A 127 7.13 16.07 -2.89
CA GLN A 127 5.76 16.38 -3.29
C GLN A 127 4.82 16.36 -2.08
N ALA A 128 4.96 15.38 -1.19
CA ALA A 128 4.16 15.27 0.02
C ALA A 128 4.36 16.48 0.95
N ASP A 129 5.60 16.94 1.11
CA ASP A 129 5.94 18.12 1.90
C ASP A 129 5.26 19.39 1.38
N LYS A 130 5.18 19.53 0.05
CA LYS A 130 4.48 20.67 -0.58
C LYS A 130 2.96 20.61 -0.43
N LEU A 131 2.38 19.41 -0.50
CA LEU A 131 0.93 19.19 -0.46
C LEU A 131 0.38 19.08 0.97
N PHE A 132 1.17 18.51 1.88
CA PHE A 132 0.78 18.16 3.24
C PHE A 132 1.88 18.52 4.26
N PRO A 133 2.29 19.80 4.37
CA PRO A 133 3.47 20.20 5.13
C PRO A 133 3.38 19.85 6.62
N ASP A 134 2.17 19.79 7.18
CA ASP A 134 1.92 19.50 8.59
C ASP A 134 1.65 18.01 8.87
N SER A 135 1.71 17.15 7.87
CA SER A 135 1.38 15.74 8.04
C SER A 135 2.44 14.99 8.84
N LYS A 136 2.03 14.44 9.97
CA LYS A 136 2.89 13.56 10.79
C LYS A 136 3.11 12.19 10.15
N LEU A 137 2.17 11.73 9.32
CA LEU A 137 2.30 10.45 8.62
C LEU A 137 3.52 10.40 7.69
N PHE A 138 3.78 11.45 6.91
CA PHE A 138 4.96 11.47 6.03
C PHE A 138 6.27 11.57 6.80
N GLN A 139 6.27 12.15 7.99
CA GLN A 139 7.44 12.22 8.86
C GLN A 139 7.86 10.83 9.41
N LEU A 140 6.98 9.82 9.36
CA LEU A 140 7.30 8.45 9.75
C LEU A 140 8.07 7.69 8.66
N ILE A 141 7.95 8.06 7.40
CA ILE A 141 8.54 7.31 6.27
C ILE A 141 10.06 7.11 6.42
N PRO A 142 10.89 8.11 6.81
CA PRO A 142 12.32 7.90 7.04
C PRO A 142 12.64 6.90 8.18
N LEU A 143 11.73 6.69 9.12
CA LEU A 143 11.90 5.71 10.20
C LEU A 143 11.73 4.28 9.66
N PHE A 144 10.78 4.08 8.75
CA PHE A 144 10.58 2.79 8.07
C PHE A 144 11.78 2.43 7.20
N GLN A 145 12.39 3.40 6.51
CA GLN A 145 13.62 3.17 5.74
C GLN A 145 14.77 2.64 6.61
N LYS A 146 14.85 3.06 7.86
CA LYS A 146 15.89 2.65 8.80
C LYS A 146 15.59 1.32 9.50
N ALA A 147 14.44 0.69 9.18
CA ALA A 147 13.93 -0.48 9.90
C ALA A 147 13.91 -0.29 11.44
N ASP A 148 13.68 0.93 11.88
CA ASP A 148 13.64 1.29 13.29
C ASP A 148 12.33 0.80 13.92
N THR A 149 12.37 -0.36 14.57
CA THR A 149 11.19 -0.95 15.23
C THR A 149 10.78 -0.20 16.50
N SER A 150 11.63 0.69 17.02
CA SER A 150 11.36 1.47 18.25
C SER A 150 10.66 2.83 17.96
N TRP A 151 10.30 3.11 16.72
CA TRP A 151 9.76 4.41 16.34
C TRP A 151 8.46 4.79 17.10
N LYS A 152 7.59 3.82 17.38
CA LYS A 152 6.37 4.05 18.17
C LYS A 152 6.65 4.60 19.56
N ALA A 153 7.67 4.05 20.24
CA ALA A 153 8.06 4.47 21.58
C ALA A 153 8.70 5.86 21.62
N LYS A 154 9.11 6.40 20.48
CA LYS A 154 9.75 7.73 20.39
C LYS A 154 8.75 8.85 20.13
N LEU A 155 7.50 8.51 19.79
CA LEU A 155 6.47 9.51 19.50
C LEU A 155 5.94 10.14 20.79
N GLN A 156 5.69 11.44 20.71
CA GLN A 156 4.99 12.17 21.76
C GLN A 156 3.48 11.89 21.67
N LYS A 157 2.76 12.02 22.79
CA LYS A 157 1.29 11.82 22.81
C LYS A 157 0.56 12.71 21.80
N SER A 158 0.99 13.95 21.62
CA SER A 158 0.41 14.88 20.64
C SER A 158 0.61 14.41 19.18
N GLU A 159 1.75 13.77 18.88
CA GLU A 159 2.02 13.23 17.55
C GLU A 159 1.15 12.00 17.28
N VAL A 160 0.99 11.11 18.26
CA VAL A 160 0.09 9.96 18.18
C VAL A 160 -1.34 10.41 17.90
N VAL A 161 -1.84 11.44 18.60
CA VAL A 161 -3.17 12.00 18.35
C VAL A 161 -3.28 12.56 16.93
N SER A 162 -2.27 13.29 16.46
CA SER A 162 -2.24 13.82 15.09
C SER A 162 -2.30 12.71 14.05
N ILE A 163 -1.47 11.67 14.20
CA ILE A 163 -1.45 10.51 13.31
C ILE A 163 -2.80 9.79 13.31
N ARG A 164 -3.37 9.52 14.49
CA ARG A 164 -4.69 8.89 14.61
C ARG A 164 -5.78 9.69 13.87
N ASN A 165 -5.76 11.01 13.96
CA ASN A 165 -6.71 11.87 13.24
C ASN A 165 -6.50 11.78 11.72
N GLU A 166 -5.25 11.78 11.25
CA GLU A 166 -4.96 11.66 9.82
C GLU A 166 -5.41 10.31 9.23
N ILE A 167 -5.19 9.20 9.93
CA ILE A 167 -5.61 7.87 9.45
C ILE A 167 -7.12 7.63 9.60
N ALA A 168 -7.81 8.33 10.50
CA ALA A 168 -9.26 8.22 10.64
C ALA A 168 -10.00 8.56 9.33
N GLU A 169 -9.42 9.45 8.53
CA GLU A 169 -9.95 9.80 7.21
C GLU A 169 -9.91 8.61 6.21
N TRP A 170 -9.06 7.61 6.47
CA TRP A 170 -8.91 6.45 5.58
C TRP A 170 -9.99 5.39 5.76
N ASN A 171 -10.82 5.51 6.81
CA ASN A 171 -11.90 4.59 7.10
C ASN A 171 -11.44 3.11 7.14
N LEU A 172 -10.32 2.85 7.81
CA LEU A 172 -9.80 1.50 7.99
C LEU A 172 -10.82 0.64 8.75
N GLN A 173 -10.92 -0.62 8.37
CA GLN A 173 -11.87 -1.58 8.93
C GLN A 173 -11.11 -2.75 9.57
N ALA A 174 -11.63 -3.28 10.67
CA ALA A 174 -11.11 -4.48 11.31
C ALA A 174 -11.41 -5.71 10.44
N ASN A 175 -10.67 -5.85 9.35
CA ASN A 175 -10.74 -6.98 8.42
C ASN A 175 -9.34 -7.28 7.87
N ALA A 176 -9.17 -8.41 7.20
CA ALA A 176 -7.87 -8.86 6.72
C ALA A 176 -7.20 -7.86 5.75
N VAL A 177 -7.98 -7.10 5.00
CA VAL A 177 -7.49 -6.15 3.99
C VAL A 177 -6.75 -4.97 4.62
N ASP A 178 -7.28 -4.44 5.74
CA ASP A 178 -6.71 -3.28 6.41
C ASP A 178 -5.81 -3.64 7.61
N GLN A 179 -5.65 -4.95 7.90
CA GLN A 179 -5.00 -5.42 9.12
C GLN A 179 -3.55 -4.93 9.24
N GLU A 180 -2.79 -4.95 8.16
CA GLU A 180 -1.40 -4.45 8.16
C GLU A 180 -1.32 -2.98 8.61
N LEU A 181 -2.22 -2.13 8.11
CA LEU A 181 -2.26 -0.72 8.50
C LEU A 181 -2.78 -0.54 9.92
N LEU A 182 -3.76 -1.34 10.34
CA LEU A 182 -4.27 -1.29 11.71
C LEU A 182 -3.18 -1.70 12.71
N ASP A 183 -2.41 -2.76 12.43
CA ASP A 183 -1.30 -3.20 13.26
C ASP A 183 -0.16 -2.18 13.27
N LEU A 184 0.12 -1.56 12.11
CA LEU A 184 1.11 -0.52 11.99
C LEU A 184 0.79 0.70 12.87
N PHE A 185 -0.49 1.09 12.94
CA PHE A 185 -0.96 2.26 13.69
C PHE A 185 -1.62 1.91 15.04
N ASP A 186 -1.44 0.68 15.51
CA ASP A 186 -1.77 0.31 16.88
C ASP A 186 -0.71 0.87 17.83
N PHE A 187 -1.04 2.00 18.47
CA PHE A 187 -0.18 2.67 19.43
C PHE A 187 -0.57 2.22 20.84
N PRO A 188 0.41 1.90 21.69
CA PRO A 188 0.15 1.63 23.10
C PRO A 188 -0.45 2.89 23.77
N ASP A 189 -1.36 2.67 24.71
CA ASP A 189 -2.02 3.74 25.49
C ASP A 189 -1.05 4.48 26.45
#